data_17a3db834449eb333bb25ff131d890e1
#
_entry.id   17a3db834449eb333bb25ff131d890e1
#
_cell.length_a   1.000
_cell.length_b   1.000
_cell.length_c   1.000
_cell.angle_alpha   90.00
_cell.angle_beta   90.00
_cell.angle_gamma   90.00
#
_symmetry.space_group_name_H-M   'P 1'
#
loop_
_entity.id
_entity.type
_entity.pdbx_description
1 polymer ?
#
loop_
_entity_poly.entity_id
_entity_poly.type
_entity_poly.pdbx_seq_one_letter_code
_entity_poly.pdbx_strand_id
1 'polypeptide(L)'
;EKMRETFGTDFSCDIYIHKGAGAYICGEESSLMNSLEGKRGYPRVKPPFPAQNGLWGCPTTINNVETIANVPPIIEKGWEWFSKIGHPKHPGTLLFGVSGHVNKPGVYELPTGTLLTDIIYKYAGGVPNDKKVLCVIPGGSSMPPIRGDKIEDVKMDAESLNELGSA
;
A
#
# COMPACT_ATOMS: atom_id res chain seq x y z
N GLU A 1 23.41 10.05 -18.88
CA GLU A 1 24.62 9.37 -19.40
C GLU A 1 24.74 7.94 -18.83
N LYS A 2 24.75 7.76 -17.50
CA LYS A 2 24.89 6.43 -16.86
C LYS A 2 23.80 5.41 -17.27
N MET A 3 22.57 5.81 -17.51
CA MET A 3 21.52 4.87 -17.92
C MET A 3 21.70 4.36 -19.35
N ARG A 4 22.15 5.20 -20.26
CA ARG A 4 22.46 4.77 -21.63
C ARG A 4 23.57 3.72 -21.67
N GLU A 5 24.60 3.89 -20.86
CA GLU A 5 25.69 2.92 -20.73
C GLU A 5 25.21 1.61 -20.10
N THR A 6 24.32 1.68 -19.10
CA THR A 6 23.84 0.48 -18.38
C THR A 6 22.96 -0.40 -19.26
N PHE A 7 22.08 0.19 -20.09
CA PHE A 7 21.12 -0.58 -20.90
C PHE A 7 21.56 -0.81 -22.34
N GLY A 8 22.67 -0.19 -22.78
CA GLY A 8 23.18 -0.33 -24.14
C GLY A 8 22.17 0.14 -25.22
N THR A 9 21.24 1.01 -24.85
CA THR A 9 20.19 1.52 -25.70
C THR A 9 20.17 3.05 -25.68
N ASP A 10 19.54 3.68 -26.69
CA ASP A 10 19.31 5.13 -26.70
C ASP A 10 18.23 5.60 -25.72
N PHE A 11 17.65 4.69 -24.94
CA PHE A 11 16.66 5.03 -23.92
C PHE A 11 17.29 5.88 -22.82
N SER A 12 16.66 7.00 -22.52
CA SER A 12 17.06 7.91 -21.46
C SER A 12 15.83 8.32 -20.65
N CYS A 13 15.93 8.24 -19.34
CA CYS A 13 14.90 8.67 -18.40
C CYS A 13 15.56 9.44 -17.26
N ASP A 14 15.09 10.65 -17.01
CA ASP A 14 15.52 11.45 -15.88
C ASP A 14 14.67 11.10 -14.66
N ILE A 15 15.34 10.78 -13.54
CA ILE A 15 14.68 10.42 -12.28
C ILE A 15 14.98 11.50 -11.26
N TYR A 16 13.92 12.07 -10.69
CA TYR A 16 14.00 13.07 -9.65
C TYR A 16 13.36 12.57 -8.35
N ILE A 17 13.98 12.88 -7.21
CA ILE A 17 13.45 12.58 -5.90
C ILE A 17 12.94 13.87 -5.27
N HIS A 18 11.64 13.89 -4.94
CA HIS A 18 11.03 14.96 -4.20
C HIS A 18 10.67 14.51 -2.79
N LYS A 19 11.16 15.20 -1.77
CA LYS A 19 10.82 14.90 -0.37
C LYS A 19 9.61 15.73 0.04
N GLY A 20 8.52 15.05 0.40
CA GLY A 20 7.36 15.67 1.03
C GLY A 20 7.52 15.82 2.54
N ALA A 21 6.50 16.37 3.18
CA ALA A 21 6.45 16.58 4.64
C ALA A 21 5.69 15.45 5.38
N GLY A 22 5.35 14.34 4.73
CA GLY A 22 4.68 13.20 5.34
C GLY A 22 3.17 13.35 5.52
N ALA A 23 2.52 14.29 4.84
CA ALA A 23 1.07 14.41 4.87
C ALA A 23 0.40 13.22 4.14
N TYR A 24 -0.46 12.48 4.84
CA TYR A 24 -1.17 11.32 4.30
C TYR A 24 -1.94 11.63 3.00
N ILE A 25 -2.64 12.79 2.97
CA ILE A 25 -3.43 13.18 1.80
C ILE A 25 -2.59 13.35 0.53
N CYS A 26 -1.29 13.63 0.64
CA CYS A 26 -0.38 13.72 -0.51
C CYS A 26 -0.07 12.36 -1.15
N GLY A 27 -0.63 11.25 -0.64
CA GLY A 27 -0.67 9.96 -1.30
C GLY A 27 -1.79 9.84 -2.35
N GLU A 28 -2.82 10.70 -2.28
CA GLU A 28 -3.83 10.83 -3.33
C GLU A 28 -3.20 11.49 -4.57
N GLU A 29 -3.46 10.95 -5.75
CA GLU A 29 -2.74 11.31 -7.00
C GLU A 29 -2.73 12.81 -7.31
N SER A 30 -3.85 13.49 -7.16
CA SER A 30 -3.96 14.91 -7.49
C SER A 30 -3.39 15.81 -6.38
N SER A 31 -3.50 15.40 -5.12
CA SER A 31 -2.83 16.04 -3.98
C SER A 31 -1.30 15.92 -4.09
N LEU A 32 -0.81 14.76 -4.54
CA LEU A 32 0.60 14.53 -4.83
C LEU A 32 1.11 15.52 -5.88
N MET A 33 0.39 15.69 -6.99
CA MET A 33 0.74 16.65 -8.03
C MET A 33 0.76 18.09 -7.50
N ASN A 34 -0.25 18.49 -6.72
CA ASN A 34 -0.27 19.81 -6.11
C ASN A 34 0.92 20.03 -5.17
N SER A 35 1.30 19.02 -4.41
CA SER A 35 2.48 19.08 -3.53
C SER A 35 3.77 19.24 -4.33
N LEU A 36 3.93 18.49 -5.44
CA LEU A 36 5.07 18.62 -6.35
C LEU A 36 5.16 20.01 -6.99
N GLU A 37 4.01 20.62 -7.29
CA GLU A 37 3.91 21.98 -7.83
C GLU A 37 4.14 23.08 -6.78
N GLY A 38 4.45 22.72 -5.51
CA GLY A 38 4.62 23.68 -4.42
C GLY A 38 3.31 24.26 -3.88
N LYS A 39 2.18 23.68 -4.24
CA LYS A 39 0.84 24.08 -3.77
C LYS A 39 0.45 23.27 -2.54
N ARG A 40 -0.62 23.68 -1.85
CA ARG A 40 -1.24 22.84 -0.82
C ARG A 40 -1.72 21.53 -1.41
N GLY A 41 -1.51 20.43 -0.70
CA GLY A 41 -1.90 19.08 -1.08
C GLY A 41 -3.41 18.83 -1.02
N TYR A 42 -4.21 19.67 -1.63
CA TYR A 42 -5.64 19.42 -1.80
C TYR A 42 -5.89 18.58 -3.04
N PRO A 43 -6.84 17.64 -3.02
CA PRO A 43 -7.27 16.93 -4.21
C PRO A 43 -7.84 17.88 -5.26
N ARG A 44 -7.63 17.53 -6.54
CA ARG A 44 -8.23 18.24 -7.68
C ARG A 44 -9.56 17.60 -8.03
N VAL A 45 -10.50 18.42 -8.51
CA VAL A 45 -11.76 17.92 -9.06
C VAL A 45 -11.49 17.21 -10.38
N LYS A 46 -12.10 16.06 -10.57
CA LYS A 46 -12.06 15.28 -11.82
C LYS A 46 -13.43 15.26 -12.47
N PRO A 47 -13.56 15.40 -13.80
CA PRO A 47 -12.54 15.68 -14.80
C PRO A 47 -11.97 17.12 -14.71
N PRO A 48 -10.77 17.42 -15.26
CA PRO A 48 -9.91 16.55 -16.08
C PRO A 48 -9.13 15.52 -15.23
N PHE A 49 -8.86 14.35 -15.82
CA PHE A 49 -8.02 13.33 -15.22
C PHE A 49 -6.54 13.64 -15.44
N PRO A 50 -5.62 13.11 -14.59
CA PRO A 50 -4.19 13.36 -14.71
C PRO A 50 -3.59 13.04 -16.08
N ALA A 51 -4.10 12.03 -16.77
CA ALA A 51 -3.68 11.68 -18.13
C ALA A 51 -4.00 12.76 -19.17
N GLN A 52 -4.92 13.66 -18.87
CA GLN A 52 -5.32 14.78 -19.73
C GLN A 52 -4.66 16.09 -19.29
N ASN A 53 -4.62 16.33 -17.99
CA ASN A 53 -4.11 17.55 -17.36
C ASN A 53 -3.54 17.24 -15.97
N GLY A 54 -2.31 16.79 -15.94
CA GLY A 54 -1.61 16.35 -14.73
C GLY A 54 -0.63 17.40 -14.19
N LEU A 55 0.58 16.94 -13.88
CA LEU A 55 1.64 17.76 -13.30
C LEU A 55 2.06 18.88 -14.26
N TRP A 56 2.03 20.11 -13.78
CA TRP A 56 2.26 21.34 -14.57
C TRP A 56 1.41 21.43 -15.85
N GLY A 57 0.21 20.86 -15.82
CA GLY A 57 -0.69 20.84 -16.96
C GLY A 57 -0.34 19.83 -18.04
N CYS A 58 0.68 19.00 -17.84
CA CYS A 58 1.10 17.97 -18.78
C CYS A 58 0.39 16.63 -18.51
N PRO A 59 0.16 15.80 -19.55
CA PRO A 59 -0.30 14.43 -19.36
C PRO A 59 0.61 13.66 -18.39
N THR A 60 0.03 13.06 -17.36
CA THR A 60 0.79 12.46 -16.27
C THR A 60 0.18 11.11 -15.89
N THR A 61 1.04 10.08 -15.74
CA THR A 61 0.68 8.82 -15.11
C THR A 61 1.21 8.80 -13.68
N ILE A 62 0.41 8.28 -12.76
CA ILE A 62 0.77 8.16 -11.35
C ILE A 62 0.55 6.72 -10.91
N ASN A 63 1.52 6.15 -10.23
CA ASN A 63 1.46 4.79 -9.72
C ASN A 63 1.88 4.76 -8.25
N ASN A 64 1.25 3.90 -7.48
CA ASN A 64 1.68 3.61 -6.13
C ASN A 64 3.08 2.97 -6.14
N VAL A 65 3.93 3.36 -5.20
CA VAL A 65 5.29 2.83 -5.05
C VAL A 65 5.27 1.30 -4.88
N GLU A 66 4.35 0.76 -4.11
CA GLU A 66 4.21 -0.68 -3.90
C GLU A 66 3.88 -1.41 -5.21
N THR A 67 3.03 -0.84 -6.06
CA THR A 67 2.75 -1.36 -7.40
C THR A 67 4.02 -1.41 -8.26
N ILE A 68 4.77 -0.31 -8.31
CA ILE A 68 6.01 -0.24 -9.10
C ILE A 68 7.08 -1.18 -8.54
N ALA A 69 7.18 -1.32 -7.22
CA ALA A 69 8.15 -2.21 -6.59
C ALA A 69 7.94 -3.70 -6.94
N ASN A 70 6.72 -4.09 -7.30
CA ASN A 70 6.43 -5.45 -7.76
C ASN A 70 6.82 -5.71 -9.22
N VAL A 71 7.02 -4.69 -10.03
CA VAL A 71 7.32 -4.86 -11.47
C VAL A 71 8.64 -5.59 -11.73
N PRO A 72 9.78 -5.21 -11.10
CA PRO A 72 11.06 -5.89 -11.34
C PRO A 72 11.01 -7.40 -11.04
N PRO A 73 10.54 -7.86 -9.87
CA PRO A 73 10.47 -9.29 -9.58
C PRO A 73 9.48 -10.04 -10.47
N ILE A 74 8.42 -9.40 -10.95
CA ILE A 74 7.50 -10.01 -11.91
C ILE A 74 8.18 -10.22 -13.27
N ILE A 75 8.95 -9.24 -13.73
CA ILE A 75 9.72 -9.36 -14.99
C ILE A 75 10.79 -10.45 -14.86
N GLU A 76 11.47 -10.52 -13.72
CA GLU A 76 12.54 -11.48 -13.49
C GLU A 76 12.02 -12.92 -13.34
N LYS A 77 10.96 -13.14 -12.54
CA LYS A 77 10.48 -14.47 -12.14
C LYS A 77 9.23 -14.93 -12.89
N GLY A 78 8.62 -14.05 -13.65
CA GLY A 78 7.42 -14.30 -14.42
C GLY A 78 6.12 -14.11 -13.63
N TRP A 79 5.06 -13.85 -14.36
CA TRP A 79 3.72 -13.62 -13.81
C TRP A 79 3.15 -14.86 -13.09
N GLU A 80 3.52 -16.06 -13.53
CA GLU A 80 3.07 -17.32 -12.91
C GLU A 80 3.60 -17.50 -11.48
N TRP A 81 4.80 -17.00 -11.22
CA TRP A 81 5.36 -16.95 -9.87
C TRP A 81 4.55 -15.99 -8.99
N PHE A 82 4.29 -14.79 -9.46
CA PHE A 82 3.57 -13.75 -8.71
C PHE A 82 2.13 -14.17 -8.41
N SER A 83 1.44 -14.78 -9.39
CA SER A 83 0.04 -15.22 -9.25
C SER A 83 -0.19 -16.30 -8.20
N LYS A 84 0.87 -16.99 -7.74
CA LYS A 84 0.81 -18.02 -6.69
C LYS A 84 1.03 -17.46 -5.28
N ILE A 85 1.35 -16.17 -5.13
CA ILE A 85 1.60 -15.54 -3.85
C ILE A 85 0.29 -14.98 -3.31
N GLY A 86 -0.11 -15.40 -2.11
CA GLY A 86 -1.25 -14.84 -1.42
C GLY A 86 -2.61 -15.23 -1.98
N HIS A 87 -3.54 -14.29 -2.00
CA HIS A 87 -4.92 -14.54 -2.38
C HIS A 87 -5.07 -14.69 -3.90
N PRO A 88 -5.80 -15.71 -4.41
CA PRO A 88 -5.88 -15.99 -5.85
C PRO A 88 -6.42 -14.85 -6.72
N LYS A 89 -7.36 -14.05 -6.20
CA LYS A 89 -7.92 -12.90 -6.93
C LYS A 89 -7.06 -11.63 -6.81
N HIS A 90 -6.25 -11.53 -5.76
CA HIS A 90 -5.41 -10.37 -5.46
C HIS A 90 -4.01 -10.85 -5.06
N PRO A 91 -3.26 -11.46 -6.00
CA PRO A 91 -1.98 -12.06 -5.68
C PRO A 91 -0.91 -11.02 -5.32
N GLY A 92 0.13 -11.50 -4.65
CA GLY A 92 1.27 -10.69 -4.24
C GLY A 92 1.38 -10.53 -2.73
N THR A 93 2.29 -9.66 -2.33
CA THR A 93 2.50 -9.26 -0.94
C THR A 93 2.01 -7.85 -0.70
N LEU A 94 1.72 -7.52 0.56
CA LEU A 94 1.41 -6.17 1.04
C LEU A 94 2.26 -5.85 2.27
N LEU A 95 2.52 -4.57 2.48
CA LEU A 95 3.14 -4.06 3.69
C LEU A 95 2.05 -3.76 4.73
N PHE A 96 1.98 -4.60 5.77
CA PHE A 96 1.06 -4.41 6.89
C PHE A 96 1.72 -3.62 8.01
N GLY A 97 1.28 -2.37 8.20
CA GLY A 97 1.67 -1.55 9.34
C GLY A 97 0.87 -1.95 10.58
N VAL A 98 1.55 -2.49 11.59
CA VAL A 98 0.92 -2.89 12.86
C VAL A 98 1.36 -1.95 13.97
N SER A 99 0.40 -1.34 14.65
CA SER A 99 0.63 -0.43 15.76
C SER A 99 -0.41 -0.65 16.87
N GLY A 100 -0.25 0.05 17.98
CA GLY A 100 -1.13 -0.05 19.12
C GLY A 100 -0.64 -1.06 20.17
N HIS A 101 -1.56 -1.79 20.79
CA HIS A 101 -1.27 -2.60 21.96
C HIS A 101 -0.76 -4.01 21.59
N VAL A 102 0.38 -4.07 20.92
CA VAL A 102 1.08 -5.29 20.51
C VAL A 102 2.52 -5.28 21.02
N ASN A 103 3.10 -6.47 21.20
CA ASN A 103 4.48 -6.60 21.71
C ASN A 103 5.54 -6.14 20.73
N LYS A 104 5.29 -6.27 19.43
CA LYS A 104 6.24 -5.92 18.35
C LYS A 104 5.51 -5.07 17.29
N PRO A 105 5.30 -3.77 17.54
CA PRO A 105 4.79 -2.90 16.50
C PRO A 105 5.81 -2.75 15.37
N GLY A 106 5.35 -2.65 14.11
CA GLY A 106 6.25 -2.56 12.97
C GLY A 106 5.52 -2.70 11.64
N VAL A 107 6.30 -2.81 10.57
CA VAL A 107 5.79 -3.07 9.22
C VAL A 107 6.25 -4.45 8.79
N TYR A 108 5.30 -5.26 8.31
CA TYR A 108 5.52 -6.64 7.92
C TYR A 108 5.10 -6.84 6.47
N GLU A 109 6.00 -7.33 5.63
CA GLU A 109 5.66 -7.76 4.29
C GLU A 109 5.11 -9.18 4.35
N LEU A 110 3.84 -9.34 4.00
CA LEU A 110 3.13 -10.63 4.08
C LEU A 110 2.28 -10.85 2.83
N PRO A 111 2.02 -12.11 2.46
CA PRO A 111 1.08 -12.42 1.38
C PRO A 111 -0.30 -11.83 1.63
N THR A 112 -0.96 -11.39 0.57
CA THR A 112 -2.38 -10.98 0.62
C THR A 112 -3.25 -12.13 1.15
N GLY A 113 -4.30 -11.80 1.90
CA GLY A 113 -5.15 -12.81 2.53
C GLY A 113 -4.53 -13.51 3.76
N THR A 114 -3.41 -13.01 4.29
CA THR A 114 -2.88 -13.47 5.58
C THR A 114 -3.92 -13.25 6.67
N LEU A 115 -4.07 -14.22 7.58
CA LEU A 115 -5.02 -14.12 8.70
C LEU A 115 -4.66 -12.96 9.63
N LEU A 116 -5.66 -12.21 10.03
CA LEU A 116 -5.50 -11.10 10.98
C LEU A 116 -4.91 -11.56 12.31
N THR A 117 -5.30 -12.74 12.77
CA THR A 117 -4.73 -13.38 13.95
C THR A 117 -3.25 -13.71 13.81
N ASP A 118 -2.82 -14.17 12.63
CA ASP A 118 -1.39 -14.41 12.38
C ASP A 118 -0.59 -13.11 12.45
N ILE A 119 -1.11 -12.05 11.87
CA ILE A 119 -0.47 -10.72 11.93
C ILE A 119 -0.29 -10.29 13.37
N ILE A 120 -1.34 -10.40 14.20
CA ILE A 120 -1.31 -9.96 15.59
C ILE A 120 -0.43 -10.86 16.45
N TYR A 121 -0.64 -12.17 16.41
CA TYR A 121 -0.02 -13.07 17.39
C TYR A 121 1.33 -13.62 16.93
N LYS A 122 1.47 -13.98 15.66
CA LYS A 122 2.69 -14.59 15.14
C LYS A 122 3.75 -13.54 14.77
N TYR A 123 3.35 -12.49 14.04
CA TYR A 123 4.29 -11.47 13.58
C TYR A 123 4.46 -10.33 14.59
N ALA A 124 3.38 -9.75 15.08
CA ALA A 124 3.43 -8.67 16.06
C ALA A 124 3.58 -9.15 17.52
N GLY A 125 3.72 -10.46 17.75
CA GLY A 125 4.06 -11.06 19.06
C GLY A 125 2.94 -11.01 20.10
N GLY A 126 1.68 -10.83 19.68
CA GLY A 126 0.50 -10.81 20.55
C GLY A 126 0.36 -9.52 21.36
N VAL A 127 -0.61 -9.54 22.25
CA VAL A 127 -0.92 -8.42 23.17
C VAL A 127 -0.09 -8.55 24.44
N PRO A 128 0.48 -7.44 24.98
CA PRO A 128 1.25 -7.47 26.23
C PRO A 128 0.48 -8.11 27.39
N ASN A 129 1.20 -8.87 28.23
CA ASN A 129 0.68 -9.58 29.39
C ASN A 129 -0.43 -10.60 29.04
N ASP A 130 -0.36 -11.23 27.88
CA ASP A 130 -1.29 -12.25 27.38
C ASP A 130 -2.77 -11.83 27.45
N LYS A 131 -3.01 -10.52 27.33
CA LYS A 131 -4.37 -9.99 27.28
C LYS A 131 -5.03 -10.30 25.96
N LYS A 132 -6.36 -10.35 25.97
CA LYS A 132 -7.15 -10.54 24.75
C LYS A 132 -7.23 -9.24 23.94
N VAL A 133 -7.23 -9.37 22.62
CA VAL A 133 -7.56 -8.29 21.71
C VAL A 133 -9.01 -7.87 21.92
N LEU A 134 -9.26 -6.60 22.17
CA LEU A 134 -10.61 -6.04 22.30
C LEU A 134 -11.19 -5.62 20.95
N CYS A 135 -10.40 -4.93 20.16
CA CYS A 135 -10.77 -4.53 18.80
C CYS A 135 -9.53 -4.30 17.93
N VAL A 136 -9.73 -4.33 16.63
CA VAL A 136 -8.72 -4.04 15.60
C VAL A 136 -9.32 -3.08 14.57
N ILE A 137 -8.53 -2.13 14.11
CA ILE A 137 -8.87 -1.26 12.97
C ILE A 137 -8.01 -1.71 11.78
N PRO A 138 -8.56 -2.47 10.83
CA PRO A 138 -7.74 -3.15 9.82
C PRO A 138 -7.30 -2.25 8.67
N GLY A 139 -8.04 -1.21 8.35
CA GLY A 139 -7.80 -0.35 7.18
C GLY A 139 -7.48 1.11 7.51
N GLY A 140 -7.11 1.40 8.77
CA GLY A 140 -6.86 2.76 9.24
C GLY A 140 -8.08 3.41 9.90
N SER A 141 -7.91 4.62 10.41
CA SER A 141 -8.90 5.29 11.27
C SER A 141 -10.22 5.68 10.58
N SER A 142 -10.31 5.56 9.26
CA SER A 142 -11.54 5.76 8.49
C SER A 142 -12.45 4.52 8.46
N MET A 143 -11.92 3.37 8.88
CA MET A 143 -12.65 2.09 8.88
C MET A 143 -13.24 1.78 10.26
N PRO A 144 -14.43 1.15 10.31
CA PRO A 144 -14.98 0.65 11.56
C PRO A 144 -14.09 -0.39 12.23
N PRO A 145 -13.98 -0.37 13.56
CA PRO A 145 -13.21 -1.38 14.28
C PRO A 145 -13.91 -2.73 14.26
N ILE A 146 -13.14 -3.80 14.10
CA ILE A 146 -13.59 -5.18 14.27
C ILE A 146 -13.41 -5.59 15.73
N ARG A 147 -14.43 -6.17 16.34
CA ARG A 147 -14.35 -6.69 17.71
C ARG A 147 -13.39 -7.87 17.78
N GLY A 148 -12.66 -7.98 18.90
CA GLY A 148 -11.66 -9.02 19.10
C GLY A 148 -12.19 -10.46 19.14
N ASP A 149 -13.48 -10.65 19.40
CA ASP A 149 -14.15 -11.95 19.34
C ASP A 149 -14.56 -12.37 17.91
N LYS A 150 -14.29 -11.52 16.91
CA LYS A 150 -14.64 -11.75 15.50
C LYS A 150 -13.43 -11.79 14.55
N ILE A 151 -12.21 -11.85 15.09
CA ILE A 151 -11.00 -11.76 14.26
C ILE A 151 -10.44 -13.13 13.83
N GLU A 152 -10.96 -14.24 14.34
CA GLU A 152 -10.32 -15.54 14.29
C GLU A 152 -10.07 -16.03 12.86
N ASP A 153 -11.07 -15.92 11.99
CA ASP A 153 -11.00 -16.37 10.60
C ASP A 153 -10.90 -15.22 9.58
N VAL A 154 -10.64 -14.01 10.05
CA VAL A 154 -10.58 -12.83 9.19
C VAL A 154 -9.29 -12.81 8.39
N LYS A 155 -9.41 -12.85 7.08
CA LYS A 155 -8.29 -12.65 6.17
C LYS A 155 -8.13 -11.16 5.87
N MET A 156 -6.88 -10.74 5.73
CA MET A 156 -6.57 -9.37 5.30
C MET A 156 -6.70 -9.27 3.78
N ASP A 157 -7.93 -9.33 3.32
CA ASP A 157 -8.37 -9.09 1.95
C ASP A 157 -9.68 -8.29 1.94
N ALA A 158 -9.99 -7.68 0.80
CA ALA A 158 -11.15 -6.81 0.67
C ALA A 158 -12.48 -7.55 0.90
N GLU A 159 -12.59 -8.82 0.49
CA GLU A 159 -13.83 -9.59 0.62
C GLU A 159 -14.15 -9.85 2.09
N SER A 160 -13.20 -10.40 2.85
CA SER A 160 -13.36 -10.70 4.28
C SER A 160 -13.61 -9.45 5.13
N LEU A 161 -12.96 -8.33 4.80
CA LEU A 161 -13.16 -7.08 5.52
C LEU A 161 -14.49 -6.42 5.19
N ASN A 162 -14.95 -6.49 3.93
CA ASN A 162 -16.27 -6.00 3.51
C ASN A 162 -17.42 -6.72 4.21
N GLU A 163 -17.32 -8.04 4.38
CA GLU A 163 -18.33 -8.83 5.10
C GLU A 163 -18.49 -8.36 6.56
N LEU A 164 -17.45 -7.81 7.14
CA LEU A 164 -17.44 -7.23 8.48
C LEU A 164 -17.74 -5.73 8.51
N GLY A 165 -18.01 -5.12 7.34
CA GLY A 165 -18.25 -3.70 7.21
C GLY A 165 -17.02 -2.83 7.49
N SER A 166 -15.81 -3.36 7.31
CA SER A 166 -14.54 -2.70 7.66
C SER A 166 -13.52 -2.68 6.52
N ALA A 167 -13.98 -2.51 5.28
CA ALA A 167 -13.09 -2.35 4.10
C ALA A 167 -13.35 -1.04 3.37
#